data_821af7e83221f043c2eaa9d5160e4d39
#
_entry.id   821af7e83221f043c2eaa9d5160e4d39
#
_cell.length_a   1.000
_cell.length_b   1.000
_cell.length_c   1.000
_cell.angle_alpha   90.00
_cell.angle_beta   90.00
_cell.angle_gamma   90.00
#
_symmetry.space_group_name_H-M   'P 1'
#
loop_
_entity.id
_entity.type
_entity.pdbx_description
1 polymer ?
#
loop_
_entity_poly.entity_id
_entity_poly.type
_entity_poly.pdbx_seq_one_letter_code
_entity_poly.pdbx_strand_id
1 'polypeptide(L)'
;MTLQEAENAIVEEFSMYEEWLDKYEYLIELGKSLNDYPESAKTDDRLIKGCQSRVWLDYRVEDGKVVFNADSDAIITKGIISLLIGLYSGRTPQEILSSDFSVVEKIGLKENLSPTRANGLVWMIAKIREIASRNV
;
A
#
# COMPACT_ATOMS: atom_id res chain seq x y z
N MET A 1 4.22 13.44 11.83
CA MET A 1 3.83 12.10 12.33
C MET A 1 4.91 11.08 11.96
N THR A 2 5.35 10.30 12.93
CA THR A 2 6.30 9.22 12.65
C THR A 2 5.60 8.07 11.93
N LEU A 3 6.37 7.18 11.31
CA LEU A 3 5.81 6.00 10.67
C LEU A 3 5.06 5.13 11.69
N GLN A 4 5.62 4.94 12.88
CA GLN A 4 4.96 4.16 13.93
C GLN A 4 3.63 4.78 14.35
N GLU A 5 3.58 6.10 14.47
CA GLU A 5 2.34 6.80 14.78
C GLU A 5 1.30 6.63 13.68
N ALA A 6 1.72 6.70 12.42
CA ALA A 6 0.84 6.49 11.27
C ALA A 6 0.29 5.05 11.23
N GLU A 7 1.16 4.06 11.48
CA GLU A 7 0.75 2.67 11.55
C GLU A 7 -0.25 2.44 12.70
N ASN A 8 0.02 3.01 13.86
CA ASN A 8 -0.89 2.91 15.02
C ASN A 8 -2.24 3.56 14.73
N ALA A 9 -2.26 4.68 14.02
CA ALA A 9 -3.49 5.36 13.65
C ALA A 9 -4.37 4.50 12.73
N ILE A 10 -3.75 3.78 11.80
CA ILE A 10 -4.46 2.85 10.91
C ILE A 10 -5.04 1.67 11.70
N VAL A 11 -4.27 1.09 12.62
CA VAL A 11 -4.74 0.00 13.47
C VAL A 11 -5.96 0.46 14.28
N GLU A 12 -5.89 1.66 14.86
CA GLU A 12 -6.99 2.22 15.62
C GLU A 12 -8.23 2.45 14.76
N GLU A 13 -8.06 3.01 13.55
CA GLU A 13 -9.16 3.23 12.61
C GLU A 13 -9.86 1.93 12.25
N PHE A 14 -9.11 0.89 11.89
CA PHE A 14 -9.71 -0.41 11.56
C PHE A 14 -10.39 -1.08 12.75
N SER A 15 -9.92 -0.82 13.96
CA SER A 15 -10.52 -1.40 15.16
C SER A 15 -11.92 -0.86 15.46
N MET A 16 -12.29 0.28 14.87
CA MET A 16 -13.61 0.87 15.03
C MET A 16 -14.69 0.17 14.20
N TYR A 17 -14.29 -0.64 13.22
CA TYR A 17 -15.22 -1.39 12.37
C TYR A 17 -15.32 -2.83 12.87
N GLU A 18 -16.52 -3.27 13.19
CA GLU A 18 -16.76 -4.64 13.67
C GLU A 18 -16.86 -5.65 12.53
N GLU A 19 -17.47 -5.22 11.42
CA GLU A 19 -17.73 -6.08 10.27
C GLU A 19 -16.70 -5.88 9.15
N TRP A 20 -16.32 -6.97 8.49
CA TRP A 20 -15.40 -6.89 7.36
C TRP A 20 -15.97 -6.13 6.19
N LEU A 21 -17.28 -6.13 6.01
CA LEU A 21 -17.93 -5.32 4.99
C LEU A 21 -17.59 -3.83 5.17
N ASP A 22 -17.65 -3.34 6.41
CA ASP A 22 -17.33 -1.95 6.73
C ASP A 22 -15.85 -1.65 6.51
N LYS A 23 -14.97 -2.60 6.81
CA LYS A 23 -13.53 -2.46 6.55
C LYS A 23 -13.24 -2.40 5.05
N TYR A 24 -13.94 -3.22 4.24
CA TYR A 24 -13.82 -3.16 2.79
C TYR A 24 -14.32 -1.82 2.23
N GLU A 25 -15.40 -1.29 2.75
CA GLU A 25 -15.90 0.03 2.35
C GLU A 25 -14.87 1.11 2.64
N TYR A 26 -14.20 1.03 3.78
CA TYR A 26 -13.13 1.96 4.13
C TYR A 26 -11.95 1.84 3.16
N LEU A 27 -11.56 0.63 2.80
CA LEU A 27 -10.50 0.42 1.79
C LEU A 27 -10.89 1.03 0.44
N ILE A 28 -12.12 0.84 0.01
CA ILE A 28 -12.62 1.41 -1.24
C ILE A 28 -12.53 2.93 -1.21
N GLU A 29 -12.91 3.55 -0.09
CA GLU A 29 -12.79 5.01 0.07
C GLU A 29 -11.34 5.48 0.03
N LEU A 30 -10.42 4.73 0.65
CA LEU A 30 -9.00 5.04 0.56
C LEU A 30 -8.51 5.01 -0.89
N GLY A 31 -8.96 4.03 -1.67
CA GLY A 31 -8.61 3.92 -3.08
C GLY A 31 -9.09 5.12 -3.89
N LYS A 32 -10.27 5.64 -3.58
CA LYS A 32 -10.80 6.83 -4.26
C LYS A 32 -9.98 8.08 -3.98
N SER A 33 -9.24 8.12 -2.89
CA SER A 33 -8.42 9.26 -2.50
C SER A 33 -7.05 9.28 -3.18
N LEU A 34 -6.69 8.24 -3.94
CA LEU A 34 -5.44 8.23 -4.68
C LEU A 34 -5.42 9.35 -5.72
N ASN A 35 -4.24 9.96 -5.88
CA ASN A 35 -4.02 10.95 -6.92
C ASN A 35 -4.19 10.32 -8.31
N ASP A 36 -4.59 11.12 -9.27
CA ASP A 36 -4.72 10.66 -10.65
C ASP A 36 -3.40 10.08 -11.14
N TYR A 37 -3.50 8.89 -11.73
CA TYR A 37 -2.35 8.20 -12.28
C TYR A 37 -2.43 8.30 -13.81
N PRO A 38 -1.43 8.91 -14.49
CA PRO A 38 -1.54 9.12 -15.92
C PRO A 38 -1.58 7.79 -16.69
N GLU A 39 -2.40 7.74 -17.74
CA GLU A 39 -2.47 6.55 -18.59
C GLU A 39 -1.10 6.21 -19.19
N SER A 40 -0.30 7.24 -19.51
CA SER A 40 1.06 7.04 -20.04
C SER A 40 2.01 6.36 -19.06
N ALA A 41 1.68 6.39 -17.76
CA ALA A 41 2.48 5.73 -16.73
C ALA A 41 2.04 4.29 -16.48
N LYS A 42 0.93 3.84 -17.06
CA LYS A 42 0.43 2.47 -16.92
C LYS A 42 1.15 1.53 -17.87
N THR A 43 2.42 1.33 -17.61
CA THR A 43 3.30 0.50 -18.42
C THR A 43 3.64 -0.81 -17.71
N ASP A 44 4.07 -1.80 -18.48
CA ASP A 44 4.35 -3.14 -17.95
C ASP A 44 5.50 -3.13 -16.92
N ASP A 45 6.47 -2.24 -17.08
CA ASP A 45 7.60 -2.13 -16.15
C ASP A 45 7.19 -1.58 -14.78
N ARG A 46 6.03 -0.93 -14.69
CA ARG A 46 5.48 -0.43 -13.43
C ARG A 46 4.50 -1.39 -12.78
N LEU A 47 4.11 -2.47 -13.46
CA LEU A 47 3.24 -3.49 -12.88
C LEU A 47 3.95 -4.23 -11.76
N ILE A 48 3.23 -4.45 -10.67
CA ILE A 48 3.70 -5.33 -9.61
C ILE A 48 3.41 -6.76 -10.03
N LYS A 49 4.46 -7.57 -10.19
CA LYS A 49 4.34 -8.97 -10.53
C LYS A 49 3.72 -9.74 -9.35
N GLY A 50 2.97 -10.79 -9.65
CA GLY A 50 2.38 -11.62 -8.62
C GLY A 50 0.99 -11.19 -8.17
N CYS A 51 0.50 -10.04 -8.65
CA CYS A 51 -0.86 -9.61 -8.42
C CYS A 51 -1.74 -10.09 -9.58
N GLN A 52 -2.92 -10.64 -9.27
CA GLN A 52 -3.87 -11.05 -10.30
C GLN A 52 -4.48 -9.84 -11.01
N SER A 53 -4.86 -8.82 -10.24
CA SER A 53 -5.28 -7.53 -10.78
C SER A 53 -4.07 -6.72 -11.19
N ARG A 54 -4.25 -5.79 -12.10
CA ARG A 54 -3.17 -4.89 -12.49
C ARG A 54 -2.98 -3.84 -11.41
N VAL A 55 -1.76 -3.74 -10.91
CA VAL A 55 -1.34 -2.73 -9.93
C VAL A 55 -0.09 -2.09 -10.47
N TRP A 56 -0.16 -0.78 -10.71
CA TRP A 56 1.00 0.01 -11.14
C TRP A 56 1.55 0.76 -9.95
N LEU A 57 2.86 0.77 -9.81
CA LEU A 57 3.56 1.47 -8.74
C LEU A 57 4.82 2.10 -9.33
N ASP A 58 4.99 3.39 -9.12
CA ASP A 58 6.25 4.05 -9.38
C ASP A 58 6.62 4.96 -8.20
N TYR A 59 7.78 5.59 -8.30
CA TYR A 59 8.27 6.42 -7.21
C TYR A 59 9.22 7.49 -7.74
N ARG A 60 9.41 8.50 -6.91
CA ARG A 60 10.48 9.48 -7.05
C ARG A 60 11.12 9.71 -5.69
N VAL A 61 12.33 10.26 -5.67
CA VAL A 61 12.99 10.63 -4.43
C VAL A 61 13.03 12.15 -4.34
N GLU A 62 12.47 12.70 -3.27
CA GLU A 62 12.45 14.13 -2.99
C GLU A 62 12.97 14.36 -1.58
N ASP A 63 14.00 15.20 -1.44
CA ASP A 63 14.59 15.55 -0.13
C ASP A 63 14.94 14.30 0.70
N GLY A 64 15.47 13.27 0.04
CA GLY A 64 15.85 12.03 0.68
C GLY A 64 14.70 11.10 1.07
N LYS A 65 13.48 11.43 0.66
CA LYS A 65 12.28 10.65 0.96
C LYS A 65 11.73 10.01 -0.32
N VAL A 66 11.23 8.79 -0.17
CA VAL A 66 10.62 8.06 -1.29
C VAL A 66 9.14 8.43 -1.37
N VAL A 67 8.73 8.98 -2.50
CA VAL A 67 7.33 9.35 -2.75
C VAL A 67 6.76 8.39 -3.79
N PHE A 68 5.72 7.65 -3.39
CA PHE A 68 5.10 6.63 -4.25
C PHE A 68 3.85 7.17 -4.94
N ASN A 69 3.62 6.69 -6.16
CA ASN A 69 2.36 6.83 -6.88
C ASN A 69 1.91 5.45 -7.32
N ALA A 70 0.60 5.23 -7.32
CA ALA A 70 0.05 3.93 -7.68
C ALA A 70 -1.36 4.04 -8.23
N ASP A 71 -1.79 2.99 -8.92
CA ASP A 71 -3.17 2.79 -9.33
C ASP A 71 -3.42 1.29 -9.51
N SER A 72 -4.68 0.92 -9.62
CA SER A 72 -5.10 -0.44 -9.90
C SER A 72 -6.41 -0.44 -10.69
N ASP A 73 -6.64 -1.51 -11.45
CA ASP A 73 -7.89 -1.71 -12.17
C ASP A 73 -8.96 -2.41 -11.34
N ALA A 74 -8.66 -2.80 -10.09
CA ALA A 74 -9.59 -3.46 -9.18
C ALA A 74 -9.81 -2.62 -7.93
N ILE A 75 -11.06 -2.43 -7.54
CA ILE A 75 -11.48 -1.51 -6.47
C ILE A 75 -10.84 -1.83 -5.12
N ILE A 76 -10.88 -3.09 -4.70
CA ILE A 76 -10.33 -3.50 -3.40
C ILE A 76 -8.81 -3.43 -3.43
N THR A 77 -8.19 -3.89 -4.49
CA THR A 77 -6.74 -3.84 -4.68
C THR A 77 -6.24 -2.39 -4.69
N LYS A 78 -6.99 -1.50 -5.33
CA LYS A 78 -6.69 -0.06 -5.32
C LYS A 78 -6.70 0.49 -3.89
N GLY A 79 -7.68 0.06 -3.07
CA GLY A 79 -7.74 0.44 -1.66
C GLY A 79 -6.54 -0.07 -0.87
N ILE A 80 -6.12 -1.30 -1.12
CA ILE A 80 -4.97 -1.91 -0.44
C ILE A 80 -3.69 -1.15 -0.77
N ILE A 81 -3.42 -0.89 -2.05
CA ILE A 81 -2.20 -0.16 -2.41
C ILE A 81 -2.26 1.29 -1.89
N SER A 82 -3.45 1.90 -1.87
CA SER A 82 -3.64 3.22 -1.29
C SER A 82 -3.28 3.25 0.19
N LEU A 83 -3.70 2.23 0.94
CA LEU A 83 -3.36 2.10 2.36
C LEU A 83 -1.84 2.04 2.54
N LEU A 84 -1.17 1.21 1.77
CA LEU A 84 0.28 1.03 1.88
C LEU A 84 1.03 2.31 1.52
N ILE A 85 0.75 2.92 0.39
CA ILE A 85 1.48 4.14 0.02
C ILE A 85 1.11 5.31 0.91
N GLY A 86 -0.10 5.33 1.48
CA GLY A 86 -0.47 6.34 2.48
C GLY A 86 0.40 6.29 3.72
N LEU A 87 0.85 5.09 4.10
CA LEU A 87 1.74 4.90 5.25
C LEU A 87 3.21 5.17 4.91
N TYR A 88 3.66 4.63 3.78
CA TYR A 88 5.10 4.53 3.50
C TYR A 88 5.61 5.60 2.54
N SER A 89 4.75 6.30 1.80
CA SER A 89 5.14 7.40 0.94
C SER A 89 5.60 8.61 1.77
N GLY A 90 6.60 9.32 1.30
CA GLY A 90 7.14 10.48 2.01
C GLY A 90 8.02 10.12 3.20
N ARG A 91 8.52 8.90 3.25
CA ARG A 91 9.43 8.41 4.29
C ARG A 91 10.82 8.20 3.71
N THR A 92 11.83 8.25 4.58
CA THR A 92 13.18 7.89 4.14
C THR A 92 13.26 6.39 3.86
N PRO A 93 14.16 5.94 2.97
CA PRO A 93 14.37 4.52 2.75
C PRO A 93 14.64 3.74 4.05
N GLN A 94 15.39 4.34 4.96
CA GLN A 94 15.73 3.71 6.24
C GLN A 94 14.49 3.51 7.12
N GLU A 95 13.58 4.49 7.16
CA GLU A 95 12.31 4.35 7.89
C GLU A 95 11.48 3.20 7.33
N ILE A 96 11.36 3.12 6.01
CA ILE A 96 10.59 2.07 5.35
C ILE A 96 11.18 0.69 5.69
N LEU A 97 12.49 0.55 5.57
CA LEU A 97 13.17 -0.72 5.83
C LEU A 97 13.14 -1.11 7.31
N SER A 98 12.99 -0.15 8.22
CA SER A 98 12.87 -0.42 9.65
C SER A 98 11.52 -0.99 10.04
N SER A 99 10.51 -0.83 9.19
CA SER A 99 9.17 -1.37 9.45
C SER A 99 9.11 -2.85 9.12
N ASP A 100 8.43 -3.61 9.97
CA ASP A 100 8.14 -5.03 9.71
C ASP A 100 6.83 -5.23 8.96
N PHE A 101 6.13 -4.14 8.62
CA PHE A 101 4.83 -4.16 7.95
C PHE A 101 3.76 -4.95 8.72
N SER A 102 3.95 -5.10 10.02
CA SER A 102 3.00 -5.84 10.87
C SER A 102 1.62 -5.19 10.95
N VAL A 103 1.49 -3.93 10.52
CA VAL A 103 0.22 -3.23 10.48
C VAL A 103 -0.84 -4.03 9.69
N VAL A 104 -0.45 -4.70 8.60
CA VAL A 104 -1.39 -5.47 7.77
C VAL A 104 -1.93 -6.69 8.52
N GLU A 105 -1.14 -7.27 9.41
CA GLU A 105 -1.58 -8.39 10.27
C GLU A 105 -2.44 -7.88 11.41
N LYS A 106 -2.06 -6.77 12.03
CA LYS A 106 -2.80 -6.18 13.14
C LYS A 106 -4.21 -5.75 12.77
N ILE A 107 -4.41 -5.30 11.53
CA ILE A 107 -5.75 -4.97 11.05
C ILE A 107 -6.51 -6.18 10.51
N GLY A 108 -5.87 -7.35 10.47
CA GLY A 108 -6.47 -8.59 10.00
C GLY A 108 -6.67 -8.65 8.48
N LEU A 109 -5.98 -7.81 7.74
CA LEU A 109 -6.17 -7.68 6.31
C LEU A 109 -5.84 -8.97 5.56
N LYS A 110 -4.67 -9.55 5.86
CA LYS A 110 -4.18 -10.74 5.17
C LYS A 110 -5.10 -11.95 5.37
N GLU A 111 -5.65 -12.12 6.58
CA GLU A 111 -6.50 -13.24 6.94
C GLU A 111 -7.88 -13.18 6.29
N ASN A 112 -8.33 -11.99 5.95
CA ASN A 112 -9.68 -11.75 5.44
C ASN A 112 -9.72 -11.45 3.95
N LEU A 113 -8.59 -11.51 3.27
CA LEU A 113 -8.51 -11.43 1.82
C LEU A 113 -8.58 -12.84 1.22
N SER A 114 -9.06 -12.94 -0.02
CA SER A 114 -8.92 -14.19 -0.77
C SER A 114 -7.44 -14.55 -0.90
N PRO A 115 -7.09 -15.83 -1.09
CA PRO A 115 -5.69 -16.21 -1.26
C PRO A 115 -4.96 -15.42 -2.35
N THR A 116 -5.62 -15.13 -3.45
CA THR A 116 -5.06 -14.37 -4.55
C THR A 116 -4.74 -12.92 -4.14
N ARG A 117 -5.67 -12.27 -3.42
CA ARG A 117 -5.45 -10.90 -2.93
C ARG A 117 -4.40 -10.86 -1.84
N ALA A 118 -4.35 -11.87 -0.98
CA ALA A 118 -3.32 -11.97 0.06
C ALA A 118 -1.93 -12.10 -0.58
N ASN A 119 -1.80 -12.88 -1.65
CA ASN A 119 -0.55 -12.97 -2.40
C ASN A 119 -0.17 -11.62 -3.01
N GLY A 120 -1.14 -10.91 -3.58
CA GLY A 120 -0.91 -9.57 -4.13
C GLY A 120 -0.37 -8.60 -3.08
N LEU A 121 -0.92 -8.65 -1.87
CA LEU A 121 -0.44 -7.84 -0.75
C LEU A 121 1.02 -8.13 -0.43
N VAL A 122 1.41 -9.40 -0.39
CA VAL A 122 2.81 -9.79 -0.16
C VAL A 122 3.73 -9.20 -1.22
N TRP A 123 3.33 -9.25 -2.50
CA TRP A 123 4.12 -8.70 -3.59
C TRP A 123 4.20 -7.17 -3.56
N MET A 124 3.12 -6.50 -3.14
CA MET A 124 3.13 -5.04 -2.94
C MET A 124 4.15 -4.64 -1.88
N ILE A 125 4.15 -5.32 -0.74
CA ILE A 125 5.10 -5.07 0.35
C ILE A 125 6.53 -5.33 -0.12
N ALA A 126 6.76 -6.43 -0.81
CA ALA A 126 8.08 -6.78 -1.34
C ALA A 126 8.60 -5.70 -2.29
N LYS A 127 7.72 -5.15 -3.14
CA LYS A 127 8.11 -4.09 -4.08
C LYS A 127 8.46 -2.80 -3.37
N ILE A 128 7.69 -2.41 -2.37
CA ILE A 128 7.99 -1.22 -1.57
C ILE A 128 9.34 -1.35 -0.89
N ARG A 129 9.62 -2.50 -0.28
CA ARG A 129 10.92 -2.78 0.35
C ARG A 129 12.07 -2.77 -0.64
N GLU A 130 11.86 -3.37 -1.82
CA GLU A 130 12.87 -3.38 -2.88
C GLU A 130 13.24 -1.97 -3.30
N ILE A 131 12.24 -1.12 -3.54
CA ILE A 131 12.46 0.28 -3.91
C ILE A 131 13.23 1.01 -2.82
N ALA A 132 12.84 0.83 -1.56
CA ALA A 132 13.54 1.45 -0.44
C ALA A 132 15.00 0.99 -0.37
N SER A 133 15.25 -0.31 -0.56
CA SER A 133 16.62 -0.86 -0.49
C SER A 133 17.54 -0.33 -1.58
N ARG A 134 16.99 0.03 -2.74
CA ARG A 134 17.75 0.61 -3.84
C ARG A 134 18.15 2.08 -3.61
N ASN A 135 17.49 2.74 -2.67
CA ASN A 135 17.62 4.18 -2.46
C ASN A 135 18.21 4.57 -1.11
N VAL A 136 18.78 3.62 -0.39
CA VAL A 136 19.48 3.88 0.87
C VAL A 136 20.79 4.62 0.65
#